data_e689f6e0bb86f2a23c046a77b27a0f13
#
_entry.id   e689f6e0bb86f2a23c046a77b27a0f13
#
_cell.length_a   1.000
_cell.length_b   1.000
_cell.length_c   1.000
_cell.angle_alpha   90.00
_cell.angle_beta   90.00
_cell.angle_gamma   90.00
#
_symmetry.space_group_name_H-M   'P 1'
#
loop_
_entity.id
_entity.type
_entity.pdbx_description
1 polymer ?
#
loop_
_entity_poly.entity_id
_entity_poly.type
_entity_poly.pdbx_seq_one_letter_code
_entity_poly.pdbx_strand_id
1 'polypeptide(L)'
;MALSLAISPCPNDTFVFDALVHGRVPGAPPVEVTYADVDVTNTAAERGAFDLVKVSYAALPWLLEDYHLLPCGGALGRGCGPLVLTRGDRTDLSGATVAVPGERTTAYLLFRLWAADQAPARIEVVPFHEIMPGVAAGRYDAGLVIHEARFTYPRHGLTALVDLGEWWEGDSGLPIPLGAILARRGAVDPVEATAWIRESVRQAWADPEASREYVLAHAQEMEPDVVDRHIGLYVNEFTADLGEAGFAAVEALLGRAADAGLVPQTSSSRATAWTS
;
A
#
# COMPACT_ATOMS: atom_id res chain seq x y z
N MET A 1 10.01 26.76 0.17
CA MET A 1 10.76 25.67 0.82
C MET A 1 10.49 24.40 0.04
N ALA A 2 11.41 23.44 0.00
CA ALA A 2 11.14 22.13 -0.58
C ALA A 2 10.17 21.37 0.31
N LEU A 3 9.27 20.57 -0.29
CA LEU A 3 8.39 19.64 0.43
C LEU A 3 9.11 18.31 0.67
N SER A 4 8.97 17.77 1.87
CA SER A 4 9.43 16.42 2.17
C SER A 4 8.35 15.39 1.75
N LEU A 5 8.73 14.44 0.88
CA LEU A 5 7.87 13.36 0.39
C LEU A 5 8.48 12.00 0.76
N ALA A 6 7.71 11.12 1.38
CA ALA A 6 8.11 9.73 1.55
C ALA A 6 7.19 8.79 0.76
N ILE A 7 7.79 7.96 -0.09
CA ILE A 7 7.12 6.94 -0.91
C ILE A 7 7.92 5.63 -0.89
N SER A 8 7.31 4.54 -1.34
CA SER A 8 8.06 3.30 -1.54
C SER A 8 8.94 3.36 -2.79
N PRO A 9 10.03 2.57 -2.86
CA PRO A 9 10.81 2.44 -4.09
C PRO A 9 10.10 1.60 -5.16
N CYS A 10 8.88 1.12 -4.89
CA CYS A 10 8.14 0.24 -5.79
C CYS A 10 7.77 0.91 -7.11
N PRO A 11 7.68 0.14 -8.21
CA PRO A 11 7.41 0.68 -9.54
C PRO A 11 6.16 1.55 -9.66
N ASN A 12 5.08 1.22 -8.95
CA ASN A 12 3.86 2.04 -8.99
C ASN A 12 4.06 3.44 -8.40
N ASP A 13 4.81 3.58 -7.29
CA ASP A 13 5.03 4.88 -6.66
C ASP A 13 6.03 5.71 -7.47
N THR A 14 7.15 5.12 -7.86
CA THR A 14 8.14 5.82 -8.69
C THR A 14 7.56 6.25 -10.03
N PHE A 15 6.69 5.45 -10.65
CA PHE A 15 5.97 5.82 -11.86
C PHE A 15 5.03 7.02 -11.64
N VAL A 16 4.20 6.96 -10.61
CA VAL A 16 3.19 7.99 -10.29
C VAL A 16 3.83 9.33 -9.93
N PHE A 17 4.90 9.31 -9.15
CA PHE A 17 5.52 10.51 -8.60
C PHE A 17 6.70 11.05 -9.42
N ASP A 18 7.10 10.40 -10.51
CA ASP A 18 8.24 10.78 -11.34
C ASP A 18 8.21 12.26 -11.79
N ALA A 19 7.11 12.74 -12.35
CA ALA A 19 7.03 14.12 -12.80
C ALA A 19 7.10 15.13 -11.66
N LEU A 20 6.50 14.81 -10.51
CA LEU A 20 6.53 15.67 -9.33
C LEU A 20 7.94 15.74 -8.72
N VAL A 21 8.59 14.59 -8.56
CA VAL A 21 9.96 14.47 -8.01
C VAL A 21 10.97 15.21 -8.86
N HIS A 22 10.84 15.17 -10.18
CA HIS A 22 11.76 15.84 -11.11
C HIS A 22 11.35 17.27 -11.46
N GLY A 23 10.40 17.88 -10.72
CA GLY A 23 10.02 19.28 -10.89
C GLY A 23 9.33 19.58 -12.23
N ARG A 24 8.70 18.60 -12.87
CA ARG A 24 8.00 18.74 -14.15
C ARG A 24 6.52 19.09 -13.99
N VAL A 25 6.03 19.17 -12.76
CA VAL A 25 4.63 19.54 -12.46
C VAL A 25 4.55 21.05 -12.28
N PRO A 26 3.80 21.79 -13.13
CA PRO A 26 3.68 23.24 -13.05
C PRO A 26 3.09 23.68 -11.70
N GLY A 27 3.73 24.68 -11.07
CA GLY A 27 3.28 25.23 -9.79
C GLY A 27 3.61 24.41 -8.55
N ALA A 28 4.10 23.19 -8.70
CA ALA A 28 4.56 22.41 -7.56
C ALA A 28 5.90 22.94 -7.03
N PRO A 29 6.10 22.99 -5.72
CA PRO A 29 7.40 23.33 -5.15
C PRO A 29 8.41 22.18 -5.39
N PRO A 30 9.72 22.43 -5.22
CA PRO A 30 10.72 21.36 -5.20
C PRO A 30 10.39 20.31 -4.13
N VAL A 31 10.68 19.06 -4.42
CA VAL A 31 10.39 17.92 -3.53
C VAL A 31 11.68 17.21 -3.15
N GLU A 32 11.88 16.98 -1.86
CA GLU A 32 12.91 16.09 -1.31
C GLU A 32 12.31 14.74 -0.99
N VAL A 33 12.76 13.70 -1.72
CA VAL A 33 12.17 12.35 -1.62
C VAL A 33 12.96 11.45 -0.69
N THR A 34 12.24 10.73 0.17
CA THR A 34 12.74 9.59 0.96
C THR A 34 12.06 8.32 0.46
N TYR A 35 12.86 7.30 0.10
CA TYR A 35 12.35 5.98 -0.27
C TYR A 35 12.45 5.05 0.91
N ALA A 36 11.32 4.46 1.29
CA ALA A 36 11.26 3.49 2.37
C ALA A 36 10.04 2.56 2.20
N ASP A 37 10.13 1.37 2.74
CA ASP A 37 9.01 0.44 2.79
C ASP A 37 7.84 1.02 3.60
N VAL A 38 6.62 0.58 3.27
CA VAL A 38 5.39 1.19 3.80
C VAL A 38 5.23 1.07 5.32
N ASP A 39 5.80 0.07 5.95
CA ASP A 39 5.82 -0.07 7.41
C ASP A 39 6.70 1.00 8.08
N VAL A 40 7.82 1.37 7.44
CA VAL A 40 8.69 2.46 7.87
C VAL A 40 7.98 3.80 7.71
N THR A 41 7.33 4.04 6.55
CA THR A 41 6.60 5.29 6.32
C THR A 41 5.38 5.42 7.22
N ASN A 42 4.65 4.33 7.52
CA ASN A 42 3.58 4.32 8.52
C ASN A 42 4.08 4.83 9.89
N THR A 43 5.21 4.27 10.36
CA THR A 43 5.81 4.66 11.63
C THR A 43 6.35 6.10 11.64
N ALA A 44 6.91 6.55 10.52
CA ALA A 44 7.40 7.92 10.38
C ALA A 44 6.26 8.93 10.35
N ALA A 45 5.13 8.60 9.72
CA ALA A 45 3.93 9.43 9.69
C ALA A 45 3.34 9.65 11.10
N GLU A 46 3.36 8.66 11.99
CA GLU A 46 2.92 8.81 13.39
C GLU A 46 3.73 9.90 14.16
N ARG A 47 4.92 10.25 13.65
CA ARG A 47 5.79 11.29 14.23
C ARG A 47 5.73 12.62 13.48
N GLY A 48 4.85 12.74 12.47
CA GLY A 48 4.76 13.93 11.65
C GLY A 48 6.01 14.22 10.80
N ALA A 49 6.75 13.19 10.38
CA ALA A 49 8.09 13.33 9.80
C ALA A 49 8.09 13.93 8.38
N PHE A 50 6.99 13.83 7.63
CA PHE A 50 6.92 14.23 6.22
C PHE A 50 5.72 15.12 5.94
N ASP A 51 5.86 16.01 4.95
CA ASP A 51 4.77 16.88 4.49
C ASP A 51 3.78 16.10 3.62
N LEU A 52 4.31 15.23 2.74
CA LEU A 52 3.56 14.26 1.96
C LEU A 52 4.10 12.85 2.25
N VAL A 53 3.23 11.89 2.44
CA VAL A 53 3.67 10.53 2.76
C VAL A 53 2.72 9.47 2.23
N LYS A 54 3.30 8.41 1.65
CA LYS A 54 2.59 7.17 1.35
C LYS A 54 2.49 6.31 2.60
N VAL A 55 1.29 5.89 2.93
CA VAL A 55 1.02 5.00 4.09
C VAL A 55 0.04 3.89 3.70
N SER A 56 -0.08 2.88 4.53
CA SER A 56 -1.14 1.89 4.41
C SER A 56 -2.50 2.49 4.80
N TYR A 57 -3.59 2.14 4.11
CA TYR A 57 -4.94 2.53 4.55
C TYR A 57 -5.23 2.06 5.98
N ALA A 58 -4.69 0.93 6.39
CA ALA A 58 -4.81 0.43 7.76
C ALA A 58 -4.25 1.38 8.83
N ALA A 59 -3.28 2.24 8.48
CA ALA A 59 -2.69 3.19 9.41
C ALA A 59 -3.51 4.46 9.62
N LEU A 60 -4.48 4.76 8.74
CA LEU A 60 -5.28 6.00 8.78
C LEU A 60 -5.90 6.32 10.14
N PRO A 61 -6.48 5.37 10.91
CA PRO A 61 -7.10 5.66 12.19
C PRO A 61 -6.20 6.36 13.20
N TRP A 62 -4.88 6.22 13.06
CA TRP A 62 -3.88 6.87 13.93
C TRP A 62 -3.31 8.17 13.36
N LEU A 63 -3.55 8.46 12.05
CA LEU A 63 -2.88 9.54 11.33
C LEU A 63 -3.79 10.70 10.97
N LEU A 64 -5.11 10.50 10.92
CA LEU A 64 -6.08 11.52 10.44
C LEU A 64 -6.20 12.76 11.34
N GLU A 65 -5.65 12.76 12.55
CA GLU A 65 -5.54 13.97 13.37
C GLU A 65 -4.52 14.95 12.81
N ASP A 66 -3.39 14.43 12.30
CA ASP A 66 -2.25 15.21 11.85
C ASP A 66 -2.18 15.35 10.32
N TYR A 67 -2.95 14.54 9.59
CA TYR A 67 -2.91 14.49 8.13
C TYR A 67 -4.29 14.57 7.48
N HIS A 68 -4.32 15.05 6.24
CA HIS A 68 -5.43 14.90 5.30
C HIS A 68 -5.19 13.68 4.41
N LEU A 69 -6.20 12.85 4.22
CA LEU A 69 -6.18 11.84 3.15
C LEU A 69 -6.38 12.53 1.80
N LEU A 70 -5.45 12.32 0.86
CA LEU A 70 -5.61 12.82 -0.51
C LEU A 70 -6.41 11.81 -1.35
N PRO A 71 -7.29 12.30 -2.24
CA PRO A 71 -8.14 11.44 -3.06
C PRO A 71 -7.43 10.88 -4.31
N CYS A 72 -6.10 10.87 -4.33
CA CYS A 72 -5.31 10.43 -5.49
C CYS A 72 -3.90 9.95 -5.09
N GLY A 73 -3.16 9.38 -6.04
CA GLY A 73 -1.78 8.93 -5.88
C GLY A 73 -1.61 7.62 -5.12
N GLY A 74 -2.69 7.10 -4.54
CA GLY A 74 -2.69 5.87 -3.78
C GLY A 74 -2.74 4.61 -4.64
N ALA A 75 -2.68 3.45 -3.98
CA ALA A 75 -2.89 2.13 -4.56
C ALA A 75 -4.19 1.53 -4.01
N LEU A 76 -5.16 1.37 -4.88
CA LEU A 76 -6.46 0.76 -4.63
C LEU A 76 -6.91 0.13 -5.95
N GLY A 77 -7.50 -1.06 -5.92
CA GLY A 77 -7.89 -1.70 -7.16
C GLY A 77 -8.52 -3.07 -6.97
N ARG A 78 -8.52 -3.89 -8.03
CA ARG A 78 -9.02 -5.26 -8.04
C ARG A 78 -7.90 -6.21 -8.47
N GLY A 79 -7.93 -7.45 -7.94
CA GLY A 79 -6.95 -8.47 -8.27
C GLY A 79 -5.52 -8.17 -7.80
N CYS A 80 -5.33 -7.19 -6.91
CA CYS A 80 -4.03 -6.66 -6.50
C CYS A 80 -3.72 -6.89 -4.99
N GLY A 81 -4.38 -7.84 -4.36
CA GLY A 81 -4.28 -8.09 -2.94
C GLY A 81 -2.98 -8.74 -2.48
N PRO A 82 -2.71 -8.68 -1.17
CA PRO A 82 -1.65 -9.46 -0.55
C PRO A 82 -1.90 -10.97 -0.67
N LEU A 83 -0.82 -11.75 -0.67
CA LEU A 83 -0.89 -13.21 -0.68
C LEU A 83 -0.41 -13.79 0.64
N VAL A 84 -1.05 -14.87 1.10
CA VAL A 84 -0.50 -15.75 2.12
C VAL A 84 0.13 -16.94 1.41
N LEU A 85 1.45 -17.08 1.55
CA LEU A 85 2.25 -18.09 0.87
C LEU A 85 2.67 -19.19 1.82
N THR A 86 2.73 -20.43 1.32
CA THR A 86 3.25 -21.61 2.00
C THR A 86 4.14 -22.43 1.05
N ARG A 87 4.71 -23.54 1.54
CA ARG A 87 5.40 -24.51 0.68
C ARG A 87 4.44 -25.46 -0.08
N GLY A 88 3.12 -25.23 0.00
CA GLY A 88 2.13 -26.07 -0.64
C GLY A 88 1.72 -27.30 0.20
N ASP A 89 2.17 -27.36 1.44
CA ASP A 89 1.95 -28.47 2.38
C ASP A 89 0.81 -28.19 3.38
N ARG A 90 0.17 -27.00 3.28
CA ARG A 90 -0.87 -26.55 4.18
C ARG A 90 -2.15 -26.13 3.46
N THR A 91 -3.27 -26.37 4.11
CA THR A 91 -4.61 -25.92 3.70
C THR A 91 -5.20 -24.89 4.67
N ASP A 92 -4.57 -24.69 5.85
CA ASP A 92 -4.95 -23.73 6.89
C ASP A 92 -3.71 -23.26 7.67
N LEU A 93 -3.92 -22.33 8.60
CA LEU A 93 -2.85 -21.77 9.45
C LEU A 93 -2.86 -22.31 10.88
N SER A 94 -3.65 -23.34 11.18
CA SER A 94 -3.74 -23.89 12.53
C SER A 94 -2.36 -24.34 13.02
N GLY A 95 -1.94 -23.79 14.15
CA GLY A 95 -0.64 -24.06 14.75
C GLY A 95 0.58 -23.51 13.96
N ALA A 96 0.37 -22.71 12.90
CA ALA A 96 1.44 -22.19 12.07
C ALA A 96 2.18 -21.00 12.70
N THR A 97 3.48 -20.86 12.38
CA THR A 97 4.23 -19.63 12.54
C THR A 97 4.16 -18.85 11.22
N VAL A 98 3.61 -17.64 11.28
CA VAL A 98 3.37 -16.79 10.10
C VAL A 98 4.27 -15.56 10.15
N ALA A 99 5.07 -15.34 9.10
CA ALA A 99 5.88 -14.13 8.93
C ALA A 99 5.07 -13.03 8.25
N VAL A 100 5.11 -11.80 8.78
CA VAL A 100 4.37 -10.63 8.25
C VAL A 100 5.28 -9.40 8.15
N PRO A 101 5.02 -8.47 7.20
CA PRO A 101 5.92 -7.33 6.96
C PRO A 101 5.76 -6.18 7.97
N GLY A 102 4.64 -6.09 8.68
CA GLY A 102 4.40 -5.02 9.66
C GLY A 102 2.95 -4.94 10.11
N GLU A 103 2.74 -4.59 11.38
CA GLU A 103 1.41 -4.62 12.02
C GLU A 103 0.47 -3.47 11.58
N ARG A 104 1.02 -2.37 11.05
CA ARG A 104 0.23 -1.22 10.54
C ARG A 104 -0.07 -1.32 9.04
N THR A 105 0.33 -2.42 8.38
CA THR A 105 0.09 -2.58 6.95
C THR A 105 -1.34 -3.03 6.66
N THR A 106 -1.89 -2.57 5.53
CA THR A 106 -3.21 -3.07 5.07
C THR A 106 -3.17 -4.57 4.81
N ALA A 107 -2.04 -5.10 4.38
CA ALA A 107 -1.83 -6.53 4.23
C ALA A 107 -2.07 -7.29 5.54
N TYR A 108 -1.48 -6.80 6.63
CA TYR A 108 -1.67 -7.41 7.95
C TYR A 108 -3.11 -7.28 8.45
N LEU A 109 -3.75 -6.13 8.22
CA LEU A 109 -5.14 -5.93 8.58
C LEU A 109 -6.07 -6.94 7.89
N LEU A 110 -5.93 -7.09 6.57
CA LEU A 110 -6.68 -8.08 5.78
C LEU A 110 -6.39 -9.51 6.24
N PHE A 111 -5.12 -9.80 6.48
CA PHE A 111 -4.70 -11.09 7.05
C PHE A 111 -5.42 -11.38 8.38
N ARG A 112 -5.46 -10.41 9.31
CA ARG A 112 -6.12 -10.57 10.60
C ARG A 112 -7.63 -10.76 10.47
N LEU A 113 -8.28 -10.08 9.52
CA LEU A 113 -9.70 -10.26 9.24
C LEU A 113 -9.99 -11.66 8.66
N TRP A 114 -9.19 -12.10 7.69
CA TRP A 114 -9.34 -13.42 7.09
C TRP A 114 -8.98 -14.55 8.06
N ALA A 115 -7.92 -14.38 8.82
CA ALA A 115 -7.38 -15.41 9.71
C ALA A 115 -8.06 -15.46 11.08
N ALA A 116 -9.19 -14.78 11.29
CA ALA A 116 -9.86 -14.72 12.58
C ALA A 116 -10.15 -16.10 13.18
N ASP A 117 -10.51 -17.06 12.32
CA ASP A 117 -10.81 -18.45 12.71
C ASP A 117 -9.66 -19.44 12.40
N GLN A 118 -8.49 -18.96 11.94
CA GLN A 118 -7.38 -19.82 11.51
C GLN A 118 -6.43 -20.24 12.65
N ALA A 119 -6.48 -19.56 13.79
CA ALA A 119 -5.69 -19.83 15.00
C ALA A 119 -4.20 -20.14 14.75
N PRO A 120 -3.42 -19.26 14.10
CA PRO A 120 -1.99 -19.43 14.00
C PRO A 120 -1.36 -19.43 15.40
N ALA A 121 -0.34 -20.29 15.62
CA ALA A 121 0.33 -20.36 16.93
C ALA A 121 1.18 -19.10 17.19
N ARG A 122 1.74 -18.50 16.13
CA ARG A 122 2.62 -17.32 16.23
C ARG A 122 2.57 -16.47 14.96
N ILE A 123 2.62 -15.17 15.16
CA ILE A 123 2.82 -14.19 14.09
C ILE A 123 4.12 -13.44 14.39
N GLU A 124 5.04 -13.37 13.42
CA GLU A 124 6.33 -12.70 13.55
C GLU A 124 6.44 -11.58 12.52
N VAL A 125 6.76 -10.38 13.01
CA VAL A 125 7.11 -9.25 12.14
C VAL A 125 8.56 -9.38 11.72
N VAL A 126 8.80 -9.42 10.41
CA VAL A 126 10.15 -9.56 9.84
C VAL A 126 10.31 -8.64 8.64
N PRO A 127 11.55 -8.26 8.27
CA PRO A 127 11.80 -7.49 7.06
C PRO A 127 11.19 -8.17 5.83
N PHE A 128 10.58 -7.37 4.95
CA PHE A 128 9.82 -7.89 3.81
C PHE A 128 10.64 -8.88 2.95
N HIS A 129 11.90 -8.55 2.66
CA HIS A 129 12.81 -9.38 1.85
C HIS A 129 13.18 -10.73 2.50
N GLU A 130 12.94 -10.92 3.80
CA GLU A 130 13.21 -12.18 4.52
C GLU A 130 12.02 -13.14 4.50
N ILE A 131 10.80 -12.68 4.17
CA ILE A 131 9.57 -13.49 4.27
C ILE A 131 9.64 -14.70 3.33
N MET A 132 9.73 -14.49 2.02
CA MET A 132 9.74 -15.61 1.05
C MET A 132 10.92 -16.56 1.26
N PRO A 133 12.17 -16.10 1.43
CA PRO A 133 13.28 -16.99 1.76
C PRO A 133 13.09 -17.75 3.07
N GLY A 134 12.49 -17.11 4.07
CA GLY A 134 12.19 -17.73 5.36
C GLY A 134 11.17 -18.85 5.25
N VAL A 135 10.09 -18.66 4.49
CA VAL A 135 9.09 -19.69 4.21
C VAL A 135 9.70 -20.82 3.39
N ALA A 136 10.41 -20.53 2.32
CA ALA A 136 11.05 -21.52 1.48
C ALA A 136 12.05 -22.41 2.27
N ALA A 137 12.80 -21.81 3.19
CA ALA A 137 13.73 -22.51 4.07
C ALA A 137 13.06 -23.23 5.25
N GLY A 138 11.76 -23.09 5.44
CA GLY A 138 11.01 -23.72 6.55
C GLY A 138 11.23 -23.04 7.92
N ARG A 139 11.73 -21.80 7.96
CA ARG A 139 11.79 -21.01 9.20
C ARG A 139 10.39 -20.59 9.65
N TYR A 140 9.52 -20.31 8.70
CA TYR A 140 8.12 -19.98 8.86
C TYR A 140 7.25 -20.98 8.10
N ASP A 141 6.08 -21.28 8.63
CA ASP A 141 5.11 -22.17 7.97
C ASP A 141 4.38 -21.43 6.83
N ALA A 142 4.13 -20.14 7.03
CA ALA A 142 3.51 -19.27 6.05
C ALA A 142 4.10 -17.86 6.09
N GLY A 143 3.90 -17.09 5.02
CA GLY A 143 4.34 -15.71 4.91
C GLY A 143 3.33 -14.83 4.20
N LEU A 144 3.09 -13.63 4.75
CA LEU A 144 2.26 -12.61 4.15
C LEU A 144 3.13 -11.74 3.25
N VAL A 145 2.82 -11.69 1.96
CA VAL A 145 3.61 -10.93 0.98
C VAL A 145 2.76 -9.92 0.22
N ILE A 146 3.41 -8.87 -0.24
CA ILE A 146 2.86 -7.73 -0.98
C ILE A 146 3.75 -7.43 -2.20
N HIS A 147 3.42 -6.37 -2.93
CA HIS A 147 4.24 -5.82 -4.02
C HIS A 147 4.57 -6.85 -5.11
N GLU A 148 5.79 -6.80 -5.65
CA GLU A 148 6.29 -7.68 -6.71
C GLU A 148 6.41 -9.16 -6.30
N ALA A 149 6.42 -9.47 -5.02
CA ALA A 149 6.41 -10.84 -4.53
C ALA A 149 5.22 -11.65 -5.10
N ARG A 150 4.09 -10.96 -5.39
CA ARG A 150 2.93 -11.54 -6.07
C ARG A 150 3.27 -12.18 -7.44
N PHE A 151 4.30 -11.68 -8.11
CA PHE A 151 4.72 -12.17 -9.43
C PHE A 151 5.88 -13.15 -9.36
N THR A 152 6.66 -13.13 -8.27
CA THR A 152 7.94 -13.84 -8.17
C THR A 152 7.93 -15.03 -7.22
N TYR A 153 6.91 -15.19 -6.35
CA TYR A 153 6.84 -16.28 -5.37
C TYR A 153 6.97 -17.70 -5.95
N PRO A 154 6.50 -18.01 -7.19
CA PRO A 154 6.67 -19.35 -7.75
C PRO A 154 8.14 -19.72 -7.96
N ARG A 155 9.02 -18.72 -8.19
CA ARG A 155 10.47 -18.91 -8.32
C ARG A 155 11.13 -19.41 -7.03
N HIS A 156 10.48 -19.17 -5.89
CA HIS A 156 10.91 -19.66 -4.58
C HIS A 156 10.30 -21.02 -4.23
N GLY A 157 9.57 -21.66 -5.17
CA GLY A 157 8.88 -22.93 -4.92
C GLY A 157 7.72 -22.81 -3.93
N LEU A 158 7.15 -21.60 -3.79
CA LEU A 158 6.04 -21.32 -2.90
C LEU A 158 4.69 -21.41 -3.62
N THR A 159 3.64 -21.61 -2.85
CA THR A 159 2.25 -21.70 -3.31
C THR A 159 1.40 -20.71 -2.53
N ALA A 160 0.47 -20.03 -3.20
CA ALA A 160 -0.51 -19.19 -2.53
C ALA A 160 -1.55 -20.05 -1.83
N LEU A 161 -1.66 -19.90 -0.50
CA LEU A 161 -2.72 -20.50 0.31
C LEU A 161 -4.02 -19.70 0.08
N VAL A 162 -3.92 -18.37 0.06
CA VAL A 162 -5.04 -17.46 -0.22
C VAL A 162 -4.53 -16.18 -0.88
N ASP A 163 -5.32 -15.65 -1.80
CA ASP A 163 -5.26 -14.27 -2.26
C ASP A 163 -6.25 -13.44 -1.43
N LEU A 164 -5.73 -12.55 -0.59
CA LEU A 164 -6.56 -11.71 0.29
C LEU A 164 -7.34 -10.65 -0.49
N GLY A 165 -6.93 -10.32 -1.71
CA GLY A 165 -7.71 -9.47 -2.61
C GLY A 165 -8.94 -10.19 -3.14
N GLU A 166 -8.77 -11.39 -3.66
CA GLU A 166 -9.88 -12.22 -4.12
C GLU A 166 -10.88 -12.51 -2.98
N TRP A 167 -10.35 -12.83 -1.80
CA TRP A 167 -11.17 -13.00 -0.61
C TRP A 167 -11.98 -11.75 -0.27
N TRP A 168 -11.32 -10.58 -0.21
CA TRP A 168 -11.97 -9.30 0.10
C TRP A 168 -13.04 -8.94 -0.93
N GLU A 169 -12.70 -9.04 -2.21
CA GLU A 169 -13.61 -8.73 -3.30
C GLU A 169 -14.81 -9.67 -3.36
N GLY A 170 -14.60 -10.96 -3.10
CA GLY A 170 -15.66 -11.95 -3.05
C GLY A 170 -16.63 -11.74 -1.90
N ASP A 171 -16.13 -11.27 -0.74
CA ASP A 171 -16.93 -11.04 0.45
C ASP A 171 -17.62 -9.66 0.46
N SER A 172 -16.92 -8.61 0.03
CA SER A 172 -17.41 -7.23 0.08
C SER A 172 -18.01 -6.71 -1.22
N GLY A 173 -17.64 -7.28 -2.37
CA GLY A 173 -17.93 -6.76 -3.70
C GLY A 173 -17.13 -5.48 -4.06
N LEU A 174 -16.31 -4.97 -3.13
CA LEU A 174 -15.58 -3.70 -3.26
C LEU A 174 -14.14 -3.93 -3.71
N PRO A 175 -13.49 -2.93 -4.36
CA PRO A 175 -12.07 -2.99 -4.63
C PRO A 175 -11.27 -3.01 -3.33
N ILE A 176 -10.01 -3.45 -3.38
CA ILE A 176 -9.15 -3.55 -2.20
C ILE A 176 -8.33 -2.27 -2.01
N PRO A 177 -8.47 -1.55 -0.87
CA PRO A 177 -7.59 -0.44 -0.53
C PRO A 177 -6.25 -0.97 0.00
N LEU A 178 -5.13 -0.45 -0.51
CA LEU A 178 -3.79 -0.88 -0.10
C LEU A 178 -2.96 0.26 0.50
N GLY A 179 -2.67 1.31 -0.27
CA GLY A 179 -1.84 2.42 0.15
C GLY A 179 -2.45 3.78 -0.19
N ALA A 180 -2.41 4.70 0.75
CA ALA A 180 -2.94 6.06 0.69
C ALA A 180 -1.82 7.09 0.59
N ILE A 181 -2.11 8.27 0.04
CA ILE A 181 -1.26 9.45 0.14
C ILE A 181 -1.88 10.40 1.15
N LEU A 182 -1.04 10.88 2.06
CA LEU A 182 -1.43 11.84 3.09
C LEU A 182 -0.66 13.15 2.94
N ALA A 183 -1.34 14.26 3.23
CA ALA A 183 -0.78 15.60 3.34
C ALA A 183 -0.83 16.07 4.78
N ARG A 184 0.31 16.50 5.35
CA ARG A 184 0.40 16.96 6.75
C ARG A 184 -0.35 18.26 6.93
N ARG A 185 -1.21 18.32 7.93
CA ARG A 185 -2.01 19.50 8.25
C ARG A 185 -1.11 20.69 8.57
N GLY A 186 -1.41 21.84 7.98
CA GLY A 186 -0.64 23.08 8.18
C GLY A 186 0.71 23.13 7.47
N ALA A 187 1.17 22.06 6.82
CA ALA A 187 2.40 22.05 6.05
C ALA A 187 2.15 22.24 4.55
N VAL A 188 1.12 21.61 4.01
CA VAL A 188 0.75 21.71 2.60
C VAL A 188 -0.77 21.81 2.45
N ASP A 189 -1.23 22.61 1.48
CA ASP A 189 -2.65 22.67 1.13
C ASP A 189 -3.06 21.36 0.43
N PRO A 190 -4.06 20.62 0.93
CA PRO A 190 -4.45 19.34 0.35
C PRO A 190 -5.04 19.48 -1.06
N VAL A 191 -5.62 20.63 -1.41
CA VAL A 191 -6.17 20.88 -2.75
C VAL A 191 -5.03 21.07 -3.76
N GLU A 192 -4.01 21.85 -3.39
CA GLU A 192 -2.82 22.04 -4.22
C GLU A 192 -2.05 20.71 -4.38
N ALA A 193 -1.81 19.99 -3.27
CA ALA A 193 -1.15 18.69 -3.31
C ALA A 193 -1.88 17.68 -4.21
N THR A 194 -3.21 17.63 -4.12
CA THR A 194 -4.05 16.81 -5.00
C THR A 194 -3.87 17.18 -6.46
N ALA A 195 -3.85 18.48 -6.79
CA ALA A 195 -3.67 18.95 -8.16
C ALA A 195 -2.28 18.57 -8.71
N TRP A 196 -1.23 18.70 -7.92
CA TRP A 196 0.14 18.31 -8.33
C TRP A 196 0.27 16.81 -8.56
N ILE A 197 -0.29 15.99 -7.69
CA ILE A 197 -0.23 14.53 -7.81
C ILE A 197 -1.04 14.06 -9.01
N ARG A 198 -2.25 14.58 -9.22
CA ARG A 198 -3.07 14.26 -10.40
C ARG A 198 -2.36 14.64 -11.71
N GLU A 199 -1.70 15.79 -11.74
CA GLU A 199 -0.90 16.18 -12.91
C GLU A 199 0.29 15.24 -13.13
N SER A 200 0.97 14.80 -12.06
CA SER A 200 2.03 13.80 -12.16
C SER A 200 1.52 12.47 -12.73
N VAL A 201 0.39 11.96 -12.24
CA VAL A 201 -0.28 10.75 -12.77
C VAL A 201 -0.62 10.92 -14.25
N ARG A 202 -1.19 12.08 -14.63
CA ARG A 202 -1.55 12.37 -16.02
C ARG A 202 -0.33 12.34 -16.95
N GLN A 203 0.80 12.93 -16.51
CA GLN A 203 2.05 12.92 -17.28
C GLN A 203 2.61 11.50 -17.40
N ALA A 204 2.61 10.73 -16.33
CA ALA A 204 3.07 9.33 -16.34
C ALA A 204 2.27 8.48 -17.34
N TRP A 205 0.96 8.66 -17.43
CA TRP A 205 0.14 7.95 -18.43
C TRP A 205 0.31 8.48 -19.85
N ALA A 206 0.57 9.79 -20.02
CA ALA A 206 0.76 10.37 -21.34
C ALA A 206 2.07 9.93 -22.00
N ASP A 207 3.13 9.72 -21.20
CA ASP A 207 4.43 9.24 -21.66
C ASP A 207 5.05 8.29 -20.61
N PRO A 208 4.66 7.00 -20.62
CA PRO A 208 5.15 6.01 -19.67
C PRO A 208 6.67 5.79 -19.74
N GLU A 209 7.28 5.98 -20.92
CA GLU A 209 8.71 5.79 -21.11
C GLU A 209 9.56 6.87 -20.44
N ALA A 210 8.99 8.07 -20.21
CA ALA A 210 9.71 9.17 -19.55
C ALA A 210 10.18 8.85 -18.14
N SER A 211 9.46 7.96 -17.42
CA SER A 211 9.79 7.53 -16.05
C SER A 211 10.63 6.25 -15.98
N ARG A 212 10.83 5.54 -17.10
CA ARG A 212 11.35 4.17 -17.12
C ARG A 212 12.71 4.02 -16.44
N GLU A 213 13.66 4.89 -16.76
CA GLU A 213 14.99 4.87 -16.15
C GLU A 213 14.92 5.07 -14.63
N TYR A 214 14.12 6.03 -14.19
CA TYR A 214 13.91 6.33 -12.78
C TYR A 214 13.23 5.16 -12.04
N VAL A 215 12.20 4.56 -12.62
CA VAL A 215 11.51 3.41 -12.04
C VAL A 215 12.48 2.22 -11.88
N LEU A 216 13.23 1.88 -12.94
CA LEU A 216 14.20 0.77 -12.89
C LEU A 216 15.35 1.01 -11.92
N ALA A 217 15.77 2.28 -11.73
CA ALA A 217 16.83 2.63 -10.78
C ALA A 217 16.42 2.42 -9.31
N HIS A 218 15.13 2.38 -9.01
CA HIS A 218 14.61 2.24 -7.65
C HIS A 218 13.93 0.89 -7.38
N ALA A 219 13.50 0.18 -8.43
CA ALA A 219 12.80 -1.10 -8.30
C ALA A 219 13.68 -2.15 -7.60
N GLN A 220 13.11 -2.87 -6.63
CA GLN A 220 13.77 -4.01 -5.99
C GLN A 220 13.83 -5.23 -6.92
N GLU A 221 12.81 -5.41 -7.77
CA GLU A 221 12.78 -6.38 -8.85
C GLU A 221 13.07 -5.65 -10.16
N MET A 222 14.17 -5.98 -10.80
CA MET A 222 14.67 -5.27 -11.98
C MET A 222 14.27 -5.90 -13.32
N GLU A 223 13.50 -7.00 -13.32
CA GLU A 223 13.00 -7.58 -14.56
C GLU A 223 11.92 -6.67 -15.18
N PRO A 224 12.13 -6.14 -16.40
CA PRO A 224 11.19 -5.19 -17.01
C PRO A 224 9.75 -5.68 -17.08
N ASP A 225 9.55 -6.96 -17.40
CA ASP A 225 8.21 -7.56 -17.47
C ASP A 225 7.49 -7.59 -16.12
N VAL A 226 8.22 -7.73 -15.00
CA VAL A 226 7.64 -7.68 -13.65
C VAL A 226 7.29 -6.25 -13.30
N VAL A 227 8.16 -5.30 -13.62
CA VAL A 227 7.92 -3.86 -13.41
C VAL A 227 6.69 -3.40 -14.19
N ASP A 228 6.57 -3.75 -15.47
CA ASP A 228 5.42 -3.36 -16.31
C ASP A 228 4.11 -3.97 -15.79
N ARG A 229 4.12 -5.24 -15.38
CA ARG A 229 2.96 -5.89 -14.75
C ARG A 229 2.59 -5.25 -13.42
N HIS A 230 3.58 -4.86 -12.63
CA HIS A 230 3.36 -4.18 -11.36
C HIS A 230 2.68 -2.82 -11.58
N ILE A 231 3.20 -1.99 -12.48
CA ILE A 231 2.57 -0.70 -12.83
C ILE A 231 1.15 -0.94 -13.33
N GLY A 232 0.96 -1.84 -14.29
CA GLY A 232 -0.36 -2.12 -14.87
C GLY A 232 -1.40 -2.64 -13.87
N LEU A 233 -0.97 -3.27 -12.76
CA LEU A 233 -1.86 -3.78 -11.72
C LEU A 233 -2.22 -2.71 -10.67
N TYR A 234 -1.25 -1.87 -10.27
CA TYR A 234 -1.41 -0.97 -9.12
C TYR A 234 -1.70 0.48 -9.50
N VAL A 235 -1.47 0.88 -10.77
CA VAL A 235 -1.75 2.25 -11.25
C VAL A 235 -2.96 2.22 -12.17
N ASN A 236 -4.09 2.71 -11.69
CA ASN A 236 -5.40 2.64 -12.35
C ASN A 236 -6.23 3.90 -12.08
N GLU A 237 -7.51 3.88 -12.43
CA GLU A 237 -8.44 5.00 -12.22
C GLU A 237 -8.48 5.51 -10.78
N PHE A 238 -8.37 4.62 -9.78
CA PHE A 238 -8.33 5.00 -8.37
C PHE A 238 -7.04 5.72 -7.99
N THR A 239 -5.97 5.53 -8.74
CA THR A 239 -4.73 6.31 -8.56
C THR A 239 -4.93 7.77 -8.95
N ALA A 240 -5.71 8.03 -9.99
CA ALA A 240 -6.05 9.40 -10.40
C ALA A 240 -7.11 10.03 -9.49
N ASP A 241 -8.13 9.25 -9.12
CA ASP A 241 -9.21 9.70 -8.24
C ASP A 241 -9.87 8.51 -7.53
N LEU A 242 -9.89 8.52 -6.21
CA LEU A 242 -10.59 7.50 -5.42
C LEU A 242 -12.07 7.43 -5.76
N GLY A 243 -12.72 8.56 -6.03
CA GLY A 243 -14.15 8.63 -6.28
C GLY A 243 -14.99 8.02 -5.15
N GLU A 244 -16.29 7.95 -5.34
CA GLU A 244 -17.22 7.37 -4.35
C GLU A 244 -16.90 5.90 -4.06
N ALA A 245 -16.57 5.11 -5.08
CA ALA A 245 -16.29 3.69 -4.91
C ALA A 245 -15.01 3.41 -4.11
N GLY A 246 -13.96 4.22 -4.31
CA GLY A 246 -12.72 4.10 -3.55
C GLY A 246 -12.93 4.49 -2.09
N PHE A 247 -13.63 5.59 -1.82
CA PHE A 247 -13.96 5.99 -0.44
C PHE A 247 -14.85 4.94 0.25
N ALA A 248 -15.86 4.40 -0.42
CA ALA A 248 -16.70 3.34 0.13
C ALA A 248 -15.89 2.07 0.48
N ALA A 249 -14.90 1.72 -0.34
CA ALA A 249 -14.02 0.61 -0.06
C ALA A 249 -13.15 0.84 1.20
N VAL A 250 -12.61 2.05 1.36
CA VAL A 250 -11.83 2.44 2.55
C VAL A 250 -12.69 2.42 3.80
N GLU A 251 -13.91 2.99 3.75
CA GLU A 251 -14.86 2.97 4.87
C GLU A 251 -15.25 1.55 5.27
N ALA A 252 -15.54 0.70 4.30
CA ALA A 252 -15.90 -0.70 4.56
C ALA A 252 -14.74 -1.47 5.23
N LEU A 253 -13.50 -1.28 4.75
CA LEU A 253 -12.33 -1.93 5.34
C LEU A 253 -12.09 -1.48 6.78
N LEU A 254 -12.04 -0.17 7.01
CA LEU A 254 -11.78 0.38 8.34
C LEU A 254 -12.92 0.15 9.31
N GLY A 255 -14.18 0.17 8.84
CA GLY A 255 -15.35 -0.18 9.64
C GLY A 255 -15.29 -1.63 10.13
N ARG A 256 -15.05 -2.59 9.24
CA ARG A 256 -14.89 -4.02 9.64
C ARG A 256 -13.72 -4.22 10.59
N ALA A 257 -12.63 -3.50 10.36
CA ALA A 257 -11.45 -3.59 11.23
C ALA A 257 -11.75 -3.04 12.64
N ALA A 258 -12.50 -1.94 12.73
CA ALA A 258 -12.91 -1.36 14.00
C ALA A 258 -13.90 -2.26 14.75
N ASP A 259 -14.87 -2.85 14.05
CA ASP A 259 -15.83 -3.81 14.62
C ASP A 259 -15.12 -5.08 15.15
N ALA A 260 -14.04 -5.50 14.48
CA ALA A 260 -13.17 -6.58 14.93
C ALA A 260 -12.17 -6.18 16.03
N GLY A 261 -12.14 -4.91 16.45
CA GLY A 261 -11.20 -4.40 17.47
C GLY A 261 -9.74 -4.35 16.99
N LEU A 262 -9.50 -4.35 15.68
CA LEU A 262 -8.14 -4.36 15.10
C LEU A 262 -7.57 -2.94 14.91
N VAL A 263 -8.44 -1.94 14.80
CA VAL A 263 -8.09 -0.52 14.70
C VAL A 263 -8.99 0.32 15.62
N PRO A 264 -8.57 1.54 16.00
CA PRO A 264 -9.43 2.46 16.73
C PRO A 264 -10.71 2.80 15.95
N GLN A 265 -11.82 2.97 16.66
CA GLN A 265 -13.04 3.54 16.10
C GLN A 265 -12.76 4.96 15.60
N THR A 266 -12.91 5.20 14.31
CA THR A 266 -12.93 6.56 13.77
C THR A 266 -14.34 7.12 13.89
N SER A 267 -14.51 8.29 14.51
CA SER A 267 -15.84 8.92 14.59
C SER A 267 -16.37 9.18 13.16
N SER A 268 -17.65 8.88 12.93
CA SER A 268 -18.32 9.07 11.63
C SER A 268 -18.29 10.52 11.11
N SER A 269 -18.02 11.51 11.99
CA SER A 269 -17.76 12.90 11.60
C SER A 269 -16.43 13.11 10.87
N ARG A 270 -15.53 12.11 10.85
CA ARG A 270 -14.25 12.16 10.11
C ARG A 270 -14.35 11.56 8.71
N ALA A 271 -15.35 10.73 8.43
CA ALA A 271 -15.62 10.25 7.06
C ALA A 271 -16.02 11.41 6.12
N THR A 272 -16.68 12.45 6.63
CA THR A 272 -16.99 13.69 5.89
C THR A 272 -15.78 14.65 5.79
N ALA A 273 -14.73 14.47 6.58
CA ALA A 273 -13.50 15.28 6.51
C ALA A 273 -12.58 14.87 5.36
N TRP A 274 -12.95 13.86 4.56
CA TRP A 274 -12.17 13.40 3.40
C TRP A 274 -12.52 14.17 2.13
N THR A 275 -13.57 14.97 2.15
CA THR A 275 -14.08 15.73 0.98
C THR A 275 -14.13 17.25 1.19
N SER A 276 -13.69 17.77 2.33
CA SER A 276 -13.71 19.21 2.63
C SER A 276 -12.29 19.76 2.89
#